data_9eb5884a3997f4fa5389aabcdf435087
#
_entry.id   9eb5884a3997f4fa5389aabcdf435087
#
_cell.length_a   1.000
_cell.length_b   1.000
_cell.length_c   1.000
_cell.angle_alpha   90.00
_cell.angle_beta   90.00
_cell.angle_gamma   90.00
#
_symmetry.space_group_name_H-M   'P 1'
#
loop_
_entity.id
_entity.type
_entity.pdbx_description
1 polymer ?
#
loop_
_entity_poly.entity_id
_entity_poly.type
_entity_poly.pdbx_seq_one_letter_code
_entity_poly.pdbx_strand_id
1 'polypeptide(L)'
;MVTEADLRRIYGSIGDDQVSIGHLASAENIDVRLSLDALVTRHSAILGSTGAGKSTTVASLLRSIIRKDEVQGSPGARILMLDIHGEYTKALEDVSTVFSATPNQDQKPLFVPFWALEAGELLDFITGGLSEAHEIAFTDKIVELKDKGIKVNPRAGIDSRTLTVDSPVPFSLKQLWYELVDFETTTYIGANRDEPALEESGDAETLVAPKYQPHAMGAKGPFTNTAARGIRRPLNLLRSRLLDRRYDFLLHPGDWEPDLKGTVKSDLDKLLEGWLGHDKQITILDLSGVPSGVLTRLIGSILRIVYEALFWSREKSEGGVERPLLVVMEEAHRYLGPDAGTVASEVVKRIAKEGRKYGVGAMIVSQRPAEVDETVLSQCGTIIALRLSNPVDRARVKGTLPDNLAGLMDLLPVLRTGEAIITGEAARLPVRCRITLPCQKHLPRSNDPKVTQAWASRRSAEGYDRVVASWRSQQTNAVVQKLEITRSPIEDEPEES
;
A
#
# COMPACT_ATOMS: atom_id res chain seq x y z
N MET A 1 40.74 -23.72 -20.98
CA MET A 1 40.10 -22.52 -21.64
C MET A 1 38.62 -22.79 -21.65
N VAL A 2 37.81 -21.88 -21.10
CA VAL A 2 36.33 -22.04 -21.11
C VAL A 2 35.85 -21.80 -22.54
N THR A 3 35.07 -22.72 -23.09
CA THR A 3 34.50 -22.61 -24.45
C THR A 3 33.13 -21.95 -24.41
N GLU A 4 32.62 -21.51 -25.56
CA GLU A 4 31.26 -21.00 -25.69
C GLU A 4 30.21 -22.07 -25.31
N ALA A 5 30.46 -23.31 -25.61
CA ALA A 5 29.60 -24.43 -25.20
C ALA A 5 29.54 -24.60 -23.70
N ASP A 6 30.64 -24.40 -22.99
CA ASP A 6 30.67 -24.42 -21.53
C ASP A 6 29.88 -23.26 -20.94
N LEU A 7 30.01 -22.05 -21.50
CA LEU A 7 29.25 -20.88 -21.04
C LEU A 7 27.75 -21.06 -21.30
N ARG A 8 27.34 -21.58 -22.43
CA ARG A 8 25.93 -21.92 -22.74
C ARG A 8 25.37 -22.94 -21.72
N ARG A 9 26.19 -23.94 -21.36
CA ARG A 9 25.79 -24.95 -20.38
C ARG A 9 25.65 -24.39 -18.99
N ILE A 10 26.48 -23.42 -18.62
CA ILE A 10 26.46 -22.78 -17.28
C ILE A 10 25.31 -21.78 -17.16
N TYR A 11 25.18 -20.85 -18.11
CA TYR A 11 24.29 -19.70 -18.00
C TYR A 11 23.00 -19.84 -18.80
N GLY A 12 23.03 -20.53 -19.95
CA GLY A 12 21.93 -20.62 -20.91
C GLY A 12 21.20 -21.95 -20.89
N SER A 13 21.41 -22.85 -19.90
CA SER A 13 20.71 -24.12 -19.88
C SER A 13 19.22 -23.90 -19.72
N ILE A 14 18.43 -24.53 -20.58
CA ILE A 14 16.96 -24.53 -20.54
C ILE A 14 16.51 -25.59 -19.54
N GLY A 15 15.79 -25.21 -18.51
CA GLY A 15 15.12 -26.07 -17.56
C GLY A 15 13.69 -25.55 -17.32
N ASP A 16 12.80 -26.37 -16.81
CA ASP A 16 11.39 -26.04 -16.59
C ASP A 16 11.23 -24.90 -15.56
N ASP A 17 12.22 -24.70 -14.69
CA ASP A 17 12.29 -23.69 -13.65
C ASP A 17 13.10 -22.44 -14.04
N GLN A 18 13.53 -22.30 -15.31
CA GLN A 18 14.46 -21.25 -15.73
C GLN A 18 13.75 -20.14 -16.51
N VAL A 19 13.96 -18.88 -16.09
CA VAL A 19 13.48 -17.68 -16.79
C VAL A 19 14.65 -16.88 -17.36
N SER A 20 14.53 -16.41 -18.58
CA SER A 20 15.55 -15.55 -19.20
C SER A 20 15.47 -14.13 -18.64
N ILE A 21 16.62 -13.53 -18.30
CA ILE A 21 16.70 -12.13 -17.87
C ILE A 21 17.47 -11.26 -18.87
N GLY A 22 18.32 -11.85 -19.69
CA GLY A 22 19.15 -11.11 -20.63
C GLY A 22 20.26 -11.97 -21.21
N HIS A 23 21.35 -11.34 -21.60
CA HIS A 23 22.50 -11.97 -22.23
C HIS A 23 23.78 -11.72 -21.45
N LEU A 24 24.74 -12.62 -21.58
CA LEU A 24 26.05 -12.46 -20.97
C LEU A 24 26.74 -11.19 -21.50
N ALA A 25 27.20 -10.29 -20.65
CA ALA A 25 27.75 -9.01 -21.07
C ALA A 25 29.02 -9.12 -21.97
N SER A 26 29.72 -10.26 -21.90
CA SER A 26 30.88 -10.59 -22.71
C SER A 26 30.57 -11.39 -24.02
N ALA A 27 29.33 -11.91 -24.13
CA ALA A 27 28.90 -12.73 -25.26
C ALA A 27 27.38 -12.63 -25.46
N GLU A 28 26.93 -11.70 -26.27
CA GLU A 28 25.50 -11.37 -26.48
C GLU A 28 24.66 -12.53 -27.05
N ASN A 29 25.32 -13.58 -27.58
CA ASN A 29 24.66 -14.79 -28.06
C ASN A 29 24.41 -15.86 -26.99
N ILE A 30 24.73 -15.57 -25.71
CA ILE A 30 24.55 -16.49 -24.60
C ILE A 30 23.53 -15.90 -23.66
N ASP A 31 22.36 -16.53 -23.57
CA ASP A 31 21.30 -16.17 -22.62
C ASP A 31 21.78 -16.36 -21.19
N VAL A 32 21.31 -15.48 -20.29
CA VAL A 32 21.43 -15.64 -18.85
C VAL A 32 20.05 -16.00 -18.31
N ARG A 33 19.98 -17.16 -17.68
CA ARG A 33 18.75 -17.70 -17.12
C ARG A 33 18.87 -17.84 -15.60
N LEU A 34 17.75 -17.59 -14.92
CA LEU A 34 17.66 -17.65 -13.46
C LEU A 34 16.61 -18.67 -13.04
N SER A 35 16.84 -19.35 -11.92
CA SER A 35 15.83 -20.24 -11.33
C SER A 35 14.65 -19.43 -10.82
N LEU A 36 13.44 -19.73 -11.32
CA LEU A 36 12.20 -19.12 -10.90
C LEU A 36 11.88 -19.45 -9.44
N ASP A 37 12.06 -20.70 -9.06
CA ASP A 37 11.84 -21.16 -7.69
C ASP A 37 12.69 -20.37 -6.69
N ALA A 38 13.99 -20.18 -6.99
CA ALA A 38 14.87 -19.41 -6.14
C ALA A 38 14.51 -17.92 -6.12
N LEU A 39 14.12 -17.32 -7.26
CA LEU A 39 13.68 -15.92 -7.32
C LEU A 39 12.45 -15.66 -6.44
N VAL A 40 11.48 -16.57 -6.46
CA VAL A 40 10.22 -16.42 -5.72
C VAL A 40 10.39 -16.85 -4.28
N THR A 41 10.91 -18.06 -4.01
CA THR A 41 10.89 -18.65 -2.65
C THR A 41 12.04 -18.19 -1.76
N ARG A 42 13.17 -17.71 -2.34
CA ARG A 42 14.38 -17.28 -1.62
C ARG A 42 14.57 -15.78 -1.56
N HIS A 43 13.53 -15.06 -1.92
CA HIS A 43 13.52 -13.61 -2.02
C HIS A 43 14.62 -13.06 -2.94
N SER A 44 14.37 -11.92 -3.54
CA SER A 44 15.31 -11.29 -4.45
C SER A 44 15.36 -9.78 -4.25
N ALA A 45 16.48 -9.15 -4.61
CA ALA A 45 16.61 -7.71 -4.61
C ALA A 45 17.11 -7.20 -5.96
N ILE A 46 16.47 -6.15 -6.49
CA ILE A 46 16.90 -5.40 -7.68
C ILE A 46 17.33 -4.00 -7.22
N LEU A 47 18.63 -3.76 -7.27
CA LEU A 47 19.25 -2.58 -6.68
C LEU A 47 19.99 -1.76 -7.74
N GLY A 48 19.87 -0.43 -7.69
CA GLY A 48 20.56 0.43 -8.66
C GLY A 48 20.16 1.90 -8.54
N SER A 49 21.06 2.80 -8.86
CA SER A 49 20.79 4.25 -8.85
C SER A 49 19.71 4.65 -9.86
N THR A 50 19.18 5.85 -9.71
CA THR A 50 18.25 6.43 -10.69
C THR A 50 18.87 6.41 -12.10
N GLY A 51 18.08 6.02 -13.09
CA GLY A 51 18.54 5.91 -14.50
C GLY A 51 19.47 4.71 -14.79
N ALA A 52 19.66 3.79 -13.83
CA ALA A 52 20.41 2.56 -14.06
C ALA A 52 19.61 1.48 -14.83
N GLY A 53 18.28 1.64 -14.94
CA GLY A 53 17.40 0.70 -15.62
C GLY A 53 16.62 -0.24 -14.70
N LYS A 54 16.43 0.10 -13.40
CA LYS A 54 15.69 -0.73 -12.44
C LYS A 54 14.30 -1.11 -12.91
N SER A 55 13.44 -0.09 -13.15
CA SER A 55 12.04 -0.31 -13.54
C SER A 55 11.93 -1.15 -14.82
N THR A 56 12.84 -0.91 -15.79
CA THR A 56 12.93 -1.72 -17.02
C THR A 56 13.34 -3.16 -16.72
N THR A 57 14.28 -3.37 -15.80
CA THR A 57 14.72 -4.71 -15.37
C THR A 57 13.57 -5.48 -14.72
N VAL A 58 12.84 -4.83 -13.81
CA VAL A 58 11.65 -5.41 -13.16
C VAL A 58 10.60 -5.79 -14.20
N ALA A 59 10.22 -4.85 -15.08
CA ALA A 59 9.21 -5.12 -16.11
C ALA A 59 9.66 -6.25 -17.06
N SER A 60 10.93 -6.28 -17.47
CA SER A 60 11.49 -7.34 -18.30
C SER A 60 11.43 -8.69 -17.63
N LEU A 61 11.86 -8.78 -16.37
CA LEU A 61 11.85 -10.02 -15.59
C LEU A 61 10.42 -10.53 -15.36
N LEU A 62 9.50 -9.67 -14.96
CA LEU A 62 8.10 -10.06 -14.75
C LEU A 62 7.47 -10.56 -16.07
N ARG A 63 7.73 -9.89 -17.17
CA ARG A 63 7.26 -10.35 -18.48
C ARG A 63 7.87 -11.68 -18.89
N SER A 64 9.14 -11.94 -18.58
CA SER A 64 9.79 -13.23 -18.84
C SER A 64 9.16 -14.36 -18.03
N ILE A 65 8.77 -14.10 -16.78
CA ILE A 65 8.08 -15.08 -15.90
C ILE A 65 6.73 -15.50 -16.50
N ILE A 66 5.97 -14.56 -17.05
CA ILE A 66 4.59 -14.79 -17.50
C ILE A 66 4.44 -15.13 -18.99
N ARG A 67 5.51 -14.97 -19.81
CA ARG A 67 5.43 -15.17 -21.26
C ARG A 67 5.11 -16.60 -21.64
N LYS A 68 4.12 -16.73 -22.52
CA LYS A 68 3.72 -17.99 -23.15
C LYS A 68 4.53 -18.36 -24.42
N ASP A 69 5.35 -17.45 -24.95
CA ASP A 69 5.79 -17.51 -26.36
C ASP A 69 7.02 -18.37 -26.59
N GLU A 70 7.72 -18.78 -25.55
CA GLU A 70 8.86 -19.67 -25.63
C GLU A 70 8.68 -20.82 -24.64
N VAL A 71 8.07 -21.89 -25.07
CA VAL A 71 8.00 -23.23 -24.45
C VAL A 71 7.55 -23.34 -22.98
N GLN A 72 7.70 -22.30 -22.11
CA GLN A 72 7.48 -22.39 -20.67
C GLN A 72 7.18 -21.03 -19.99
N GLY A 73 6.09 -20.37 -20.35
CA GLY A 73 5.59 -19.31 -19.47
C GLY A 73 4.83 -19.88 -18.28
N SER A 74 4.77 -19.14 -17.18
CA SER A 74 4.04 -19.52 -15.96
C SER A 74 2.61 -18.97 -15.98
N PRO A 75 1.63 -19.66 -16.61
CA PRO A 75 0.26 -19.15 -16.71
C PRO A 75 -0.44 -19.02 -15.34
N GLY A 76 0.00 -19.78 -14.36
CA GLY A 76 -0.46 -19.73 -12.97
C GLY A 76 0.33 -18.78 -12.07
N ALA A 77 1.24 -17.97 -12.61
CA ALA A 77 2.00 -17.01 -11.83
C ALA A 77 1.06 -16.05 -11.08
N ARG A 78 1.38 -15.77 -9.82
CA ARG A 78 0.64 -14.86 -8.96
C ARG A 78 1.59 -13.82 -8.41
N ILE A 79 1.44 -12.58 -8.90
CA ILE A 79 2.36 -11.47 -8.60
C ILE A 79 1.55 -10.27 -8.12
N LEU A 80 1.88 -9.77 -6.93
CA LEU A 80 1.33 -8.54 -6.37
C LEU A 80 2.42 -7.47 -6.37
N MET A 81 2.17 -6.36 -7.05
CA MET A 81 3.13 -5.27 -7.18
C MET A 81 2.66 -4.02 -6.46
N LEU A 82 3.49 -3.49 -5.57
CA LEU A 82 3.30 -2.19 -4.93
C LEU A 82 4.03 -1.14 -5.75
N ASP A 83 3.30 -0.40 -6.58
CA ASP A 83 3.84 0.64 -7.48
C ASP A 83 3.62 2.03 -6.89
N ILE A 84 4.65 2.60 -6.29
CA ILE A 84 4.55 3.90 -5.61
C ILE A 84 4.51 5.07 -6.59
N HIS A 85 5.07 4.89 -7.78
CA HIS A 85 5.21 5.95 -8.77
C HIS A 85 4.28 5.82 -9.98
N GLY A 86 3.54 4.72 -10.12
CA GLY A 86 2.65 4.46 -11.24
C GLY A 86 3.39 4.19 -12.56
N GLU A 87 4.64 3.71 -12.50
CA GLU A 87 5.48 3.52 -13.69
C GLU A 87 5.14 2.26 -14.49
N TYR A 88 4.55 1.24 -13.83
CA TYR A 88 4.39 -0.10 -14.40
C TYR A 88 3.03 -0.32 -15.07
N THR A 89 2.03 0.49 -14.77
CA THR A 89 0.67 0.34 -15.30
C THR A 89 0.67 0.14 -16.81
N LYS A 90 1.40 0.98 -17.56
CA LYS A 90 1.46 0.86 -19.01
C LYS A 90 2.39 -0.26 -19.50
N ALA A 91 3.46 -0.52 -18.78
CA ALA A 91 4.42 -1.57 -19.12
C ALA A 91 3.82 -2.98 -19.05
N LEU A 92 2.82 -3.18 -18.20
CA LEU A 92 2.20 -4.46 -17.89
C LEU A 92 0.69 -4.49 -18.18
N GLU A 93 0.13 -3.52 -18.91
CA GLU A 93 -1.32 -3.33 -19.14
C GLU A 93 -2.05 -4.58 -19.66
N ASP A 94 -1.40 -5.34 -20.56
CA ASP A 94 -1.95 -6.53 -21.18
C ASP A 94 -2.03 -7.74 -20.23
N VAL A 95 -1.21 -7.76 -19.19
CA VAL A 95 -1.03 -8.91 -18.27
C VAL A 95 -1.34 -8.61 -16.83
N SER A 96 -1.79 -7.38 -16.52
CA SER A 96 -2.10 -6.96 -15.16
C SER A 96 -3.53 -6.47 -14.98
N THR A 97 -4.03 -6.58 -13.73
CA THR A 97 -5.16 -5.82 -13.23
C THR A 97 -4.62 -4.71 -12.34
N VAL A 98 -5.03 -3.47 -12.58
CA VAL A 98 -4.54 -2.29 -11.85
C VAL A 98 -5.61 -1.77 -10.92
N PHE A 99 -5.25 -1.59 -9.65
CA PHE A 99 -6.03 -0.90 -8.63
C PHE A 99 -5.32 0.40 -8.26
N SER A 100 -6.03 1.52 -8.25
CA SER A 100 -5.45 2.84 -7.96
C SER A 100 -6.27 3.59 -6.92
N ALA A 101 -5.58 4.36 -6.06
CA ALA A 101 -6.24 5.29 -5.14
C ALA A 101 -6.93 6.45 -5.86
N THR A 102 -6.48 6.76 -7.09
CA THR A 102 -7.05 7.78 -7.99
C THR A 102 -7.31 7.17 -9.37
N PRO A 103 -8.27 6.22 -9.49
CA PRO A 103 -8.44 5.42 -10.69
C PRO A 103 -8.87 6.26 -11.90
N ASN A 104 -8.34 5.92 -13.07
CA ASN A 104 -8.87 6.34 -14.36
C ASN A 104 -9.89 5.30 -14.90
N GLN A 105 -10.36 5.49 -16.16
CA GLN A 105 -11.40 4.61 -16.75
C GLN A 105 -10.98 3.14 -16.89
N ASP A 106 -9.69 2.85 -17.00
CA ASP A 106 -9.15 1.51 -17.22
C ASP A 106 -8.68 0.84 -15.91
N GLN A 107 -8.75 1.54 -14.79
CA GLN A 107 -8.29 1.09 -13.49
C GLN A 107 -9.45 0.85 -12.53
N LYS A 108 -9.27 -0.11 -11.63
CA LYS A 108 -10.21 -0.34 -10.53
C LYS A 108 -9.85 0.55 -9.33
N PRO A 109 -10.82 0.99 -8.53
CA PRO A 109 -10.52 1.70 -7.29
C PRO A 109 -9.79 0.78 -6.30
N LEU A 110 -8.73 1.31 -5.70
CA LEU A 110 -8.03 0.66 -4.59
C LEU A 110 -8.77 0.98 -3.30
N PHE A 111 -9.30 -0.04 -2.65
CA PHE A 111 -9.87 0.07 -1.31
C PHE A 111 -9.15 -0.86 -0.35
N VAL A 112 -8.87 -0.37 0.87
CA VAL A 112 -8.30 -1.15 1.96
C VAL A 112 -9.21 -0.96 3.17
N PRO A 113 -9.98 -1.97 3.59
CA PRO A 113 -10.92 -1.81 4.68
C PRO A 113 -10.21 -1.53 6.02
N PHE A 114 -10.48 -0.39 6.64
CA PHE A 114 -9.87 0.01 7.92
C PHE A 114 -10.10 -1.02 9.05
N TRP A 115 -11.20 -1.73 9.02
CA TRP A 115 -11.55 -2.74 10.02
C TRP A 115 -10.75 -4.05 9.90
N ALA A 116 -9.96 -4.19 8.83
CA ALA A 116 -8.99 -5.27 8.67
C ALA A 116 -7.58 -4.89 9.18
N LEU A 117 -7.39 -3.66 9.66
CA LEU A 117 -6.15 -3.21 10.28
C LEU A 117 -6.08 -3.66 11.74
N GLU A 118 -4.86 -3.71 12.30
CA GLU A 118 -4.68 -3.79 13.75
C GLU A 118 -5.19 -2.53 14.44
N ALA A 119 -5.81 -2.69 15.59
CA ALA A 119 -6.42 -1.58 16.29
C ALA A 119 -5.41 -0.46 16.61
N GLY A 120 -4.19 -0.81 17.02
CA GLY A 120 -3.12 0.16 17.29
C GLY A 120 -2.78 1.01 16.07
N GLU A 121 -2.62 0.39 14.87
CA GLU A 121 -2.36 1.12 13.63
C GLU A 121 -3.50 2.05 13.24
N LEU A 122 -4.73 1.52 13.32
CA LEU A 122 -5.93 2.29 13.00
C LEU A 122 -6.06 3.48 13.95
N LEU A 123 -5.95 3.25 15.28
CA LEU A 123 -6.07 4.28 16.27
C LEU A 123 -5.00 5.36 16.12
N ASP A 124 -3.74 4.99 15.93
CA ASP A 124 -2.67 5.95 15.65
C ASP A 124 -2.97 6.83 14.43
N PHE A 125 -3.53 6.22 13.38
CA PHE A 125 -3.88 6.96 12.18
C PHE A 125 -5.05 7.91 12.41
N ILE A 126 -6.16 7.45 13.00
CA ILE A 126 -7.40 8.25 13.11
C ILE A 126 -7.37 9.27 14.28
N THR A 127 -6.54 9.04 15.30
CA THR A 127 -6.48 9.89 16.51
C THR A 127 -5.18 10.67 16.68
N GLY A 128 -4.13 10.32 15.92
CA GLY A 128 -2.80 10.93 16.05
C GLY A 128 -1.98 10.42 17.23
N GLY A 129 -2.37 9.26 17.77
CA GLY A 129 -1.77 8.63 18.94
C GLY A 129 -2.57 8.91 20.23
N LEU A 130 -2.70 7.89 21.05
CA LEU A 130 -3.45 7.92 22.30
C LEU A 130 -2.52 7.60 23.47
N SER A 131 -2.87 8.13 24.66
CA SER A 131 -2.33 7.57 25.90
C SER A 131 -2.99 6.23 26.18
N GLU A 132 -2.31 5.36 26.91
CA GLU A 132 -2.80 4.02 27.27
C GLU A 132 -4.22 4.06 27.87
N ALA A 133 -4.51 5.03 28.75
CA ALA A 133 -5.83 5.20 29.35
C ALA A 133 -6.93 5.62 28.34
N HIS A 134 -6.56 6.38 27.30
CA HIS A 134 -7.50 6.78 26.26
C HIS A 134 -7.71 5.66 25.23
N GLU A 135 -6.68 4.86 24.95
CA GLU A 135 -6.74 3.73 24.03
C GLU A 135 -7.79 2.71 24.49
N ILE A 136 -7.85 2.42 25.79
CA ILE A 136 -8.86 1.52 26.36
C ILE A 136 -10.29 1.96 26.01
N ALA A 137 -10.59 3.26 26.02
CA ALA A 137 -11.93 3.75 25.66
C ALA A 137 -12.32 3.43 24.22
N PHE A 138 -11.36 3.57 23.30
CA PHE A 138 -11.58 3.25 21.88
C PHE A 138 -11.67 1.75 21.65
N THR A 139 -10.73 0.97 22.22
CA THR A 139 -10.68 -0.49 22.03
C THR A 139 -11.91 -1.18 22.59
N ASP A 140 -12.36 -0.83 23.80
CA ASP A 140 -13.58 -1.37 24.40
C ASP A 140 -14.80 -1.08 23.49
N LYS A 141 -14.92 0.16 23.00
CA LYS A 141 -16.02 0.54 22.12
C LYS A 141 -15.95 -0.14 20.75
N ILE A 142 -14.76 -0.32 20.18
CA ILE A 142 -14.57 -1.08 18.93
C ILE A 142 -15.02 -2.53 19.11
N VAL A 143 -14.64 -3.20 20.21
CA VAL A 143 -15.07 -4.57 20.49
C VAL A 143 -16.59 -4.65 20.63
N GLU A 144 -17.21 -3.70 21.36
CA GLU A 144 -18.66 -3.62 21.48
C GLU A 144 -19.37 -3.48 20.14
N LEU A 145 -18.86 -2.59 19.25
CA LEU A 145 -19.44 -2.40 17.91
C LEU A 145 -19.24 -3.61 17.02
N LYS A 146 -18.09 -4.26 17.07
CA LYS A 146 -17.83 -5.52 16.34
C LYS A 146 -18.76 -6.63 16.84
N ASP A 147 -18.97 -6.76 18.14
CA ASP A 147 -19.88 -7.75 18.72
C ASP A 147 -21.35 -7.52 18.31
N LYS A 148 -21.79 -6.25 18.31
CA LYS A 148 -23.10 -5.89 17.75
C LYS A 148 -23.21 -6.29 16.29
N GLY A 149 -22.16 -6.02 15.48
CA GLY A 149 -22.10 -6.37 14.06
C GLY A 149 -22.19 -7.87 13.79
N ILE A 150 -21.47 -8.71 14.57
CA ILE A 150 -21.54 -10.18 14.45
C ILE A 150 -22.94 -10.71 14.79
N LYS A 151 -23.60 -10.15 15.80
CA LYS A 151 -24.96 -10.53 16.18
C LYS A 151 -25.99 -10.21 15.09
N VAL A 152 -25.79 -9.13 14.33
CA VAL A 152 -26.65 -8.73 13.21
C VAL A 152 -26.31 -9.55 11.96
N ASN A 153 -25.03 -9.76 11.68
CA ASN A 153 -24.54 -10.46 10.50
C ASN A 153 -23.45 -11.48 10.90
N PRO A 154 -23.84 -12.73 11.29
CA PRO A 154 -22.90 -13.75 11.72
C PRO A 154 -21.88 -14.10 10.63
N ARG A 155 -20.62 -14.32 11.03
CA ARG A 155 -19.50 -14.61 10.14
C ARG A 155 -18.87 -15.95 10.50
N ALA A 156 -18.43 -16.69 9.48
CA ALA A 156 -17.76 -17.97 9.70
C ALA A 156 -16.41 -17.76 10.42
N GLY A 157 -16.13 -18.62 11.39
CA GLY A 157 -14.84 -18.65 12.08
C GLY A 157 -14.67 -17.69 13.26
N ILE A 158 -15.69 -16.89 13.60
CA ILE A 158 -15.66 -15.99 14.75
C ILE A 158 -17.02 -15.86 15.44
N ASP A 159 -16.99 -15.77 16.75
CA ASP A 159 -18.16 -15.50 17.58
C ASP A 159 -17.83 -14.51 18.71
N SER A 160 -18.83 -14.07 19.48
CA SER A 160 -18.66 -13.12 20.58
C SER A 160 -17.65 -13.55 21.66
N ARG A 161 -17.31 -14.85 21.77
CA ARG A 161 -16.37 -15.37 22.78
C ARG A 161 -14.93 -15.33 22.31
N THR A 162 -14.72 -15.39 21.00
CA THR A 162 -13.39 -15.39 20.35
C THR A 162 -13.02 -14.02 19.78
N LEU A 163 -13.95 -13.07 19.84
CA LEU A 163 -13.78 -11.72 19.32
C LEU A 163 -12.74 -10.93 20.12
N THR A 164 -11.78 -10.34 19.41
CA THR A 164 -10.81 -9.38 19.96
C THR A 164 -10.89 -8.06 19.21
N VAL A 165 -10.19 -7.04 19.70
CA VAL A 165 -10.12 -5.75 19.01
C VAL A 165 -9.47 -5.89 17.62
N ASP A 166 -8.52 -6.81 17.45
CA ASP A 166 -7.79 -7.06 16.20
C ASP A 166 -8.49 -8.05 15.26
N SER A 167 -9.58 -8.66 15.70
CA SER A 167 -10.36 -9.53 14.83
C SER A 167 -10.82 -8.77 13.58
N PRO A 168 -10.64 -9.30 12.34
CA PRO A 168 -11.00 -8.61 11.11
C PRO A 168 -12.53 -8.64 10.88
N VAL A 169 -13.25 -7.90 11.69
CA VAL A 169 -14.71 -7.79 11.71
C VAL A 169 -15.10 -6.34 11.44
N PRO A 170 -15.99 -6.08 10.49
CA PRO A 170 -16.48 -4.74 10.19
C PRO A 170 -17.17 -4.07 11.39
N PHE A 171 -16.91 -2.79 11.55
CA PHE A 171 -17.59 -1.90 12.47
C PHE A 171 -17.60 -0.48 11.92
N SER A 172 -18.55 0.37 12.32
CA SER A 172 -18.66 1.75 11.81
C SER A 172 -17.77 2.71 12.58
N LEU A 173 -16.86 3.41 11.90
CA LEU A 173 -16.10 4.53 12.48
C LEU A 173 -16.98 5.74 12.77
N LYS A 174 -18.03 5.96 11.99
CA LYS A 174 -19.02 7.01 12.22
C LYS A 174 -19.77 6.76 13.53
N GLN A 175 -20.19 5.52 13.75
CA GLN A 175 -20.87 5.11 14.99
C GLN A 175 -19.92 5.16 16.18
N LEU A 176 -18.66 4.70 16.01
CA LEU A 176 -17.61 4.82 17.04
C LEU A 176 -17.43 6.27 17.48
N TRP A 177 -17.26 7.17 16.51
CA TRP A 177 -17.12 8.59 16.79
C TRP A 177 -18.33 9.15 17.53
N TYR A 178 -19.54 8.84 17.03
CA TYR A 178 -20.78 9.36 17.60
C TYR A 178 -20.98 8.91 19.04
N GLU A 179 -20.87 7.62 19.33
CA GLU A 179 -21.09 7.08 20.68
C GLU A 179 -20.04 7.60 21.69
N LEU A 180 -18.78 7.78 21.25
CA LEU A 180 -17.74 8.35 22.10
C LEU A 180 -17.90 9.86 22.30
N VAL A 181 -18.31 10.62 21.31
CA VAL A 181 -18.61 12.06 21.45
C VAL A 181 -19.83 12.26 22.36
N ASP A 182 -20.88 11.49 22.16
CA ASP A 182 -22.06 11.50 22.99
C ASP A 182 -21.69 11.30 24.47
N PHE A 183 -20.94 10.22 24.76
CA PHE A 183 -20.45 9.93 26.10
C PHE A 183 -19.60 11.06 26.71
N GLU A 184 -18.70 11.67 25.92
CA GLU A 184 -17.78 12.72 26.37
C GLU A 184 -18.47 14.08 26.59
N THR A 185 -19.61 14.33 25.94
CA THR A 185 -20.27 15.64 25.98
C THR A 185 -21.54 15.64 26.77
N THR A 186 -22.08 14.48 27.14
CA THR A 186 -23.29 14.36 27.95
C THR A 186 -23.18 15.13 29.23
N THR A 187 -24.19 15.93 29.52
CA THR A 187 -24.46 16.53 30.84
C THR A 187 -25.75 15.97 31.38
N TYR A 188 -25.86 15.97 32.71
CA TYR A 188 -27.00 15.34 33.41
C TYR A 188 -27.74 16.33 34.24
N ILE A 189 -29.08 16.20 34.32
CA ILE A 189 -29.96 16.94 35.21
C ILE A 189 -30.63 15.98 36.20
N GLY A 190 -31.32 16.56 37.18
CA GLY A 190 -32.01 15.80 38.21
C GLY A 190 -31.16 15.56 39.48
N ALA A 191 -31.83 15.17 40.55
CA ALA A 191 -31.19 14.95 41.87
C ALA A 191 -30.22 13.76 41.82
N ASN A 192 -30.48 12.75 40.99
CA ASN A 192 -29.68 11.54 40.85
C ASN A 192 -28.62 11.66 39.75
N ARG A 193 -28.61 12.74 38.97
CA ARG A 193 -27.70 12.95 37.81
C ARG A 193 -27.77 11.82 36.78
N ASP A 194 -28.96 11.36 36.49
CA ASP A 194 -29.22 10.20 35.61
C ASP A 194 -30.01 10.57 34.32
N GLU A 195 -30.60 11.77 34.28
CA GLU A 195 -31.30 12.29 33.14
C GLU A 195 -30.35 13.11 32.23
N PRO A 196 -30.12 12.69 30.94
CA PRO A 196 -29.32 13.49 29.98
C PRO A 196 -29.99 14.84 29.68
N ALA A 197 -29.23 15.93 29.81
CA ALA A 197 -29.70 17.29 29.49
C ALA A 197 -29.59 17.60 28.00
N LEU A 198 -30.15 16.74 27.15
CA LEU A 198 -30.06 16.82 25.67
C LEU A 198 -30.89 18.01 25.15
N GLU A 199 -30.30 18.89 24.33
CA GLU A 199 -30.96 19.97 23.59
C GLU A 199 -31.30 19.58 22.16
N GLU A 200 -30.32 19.00 21.44
CA GLU A 200 -30.44 18.59 20.04
C GLU A 200 -29.83 17.20 19.87
N SER A 201 -30.55 16.29 19.25
CA SER A 201 -29.99 15.00 18.88
C SER A 201 -28.97 15.17 17.75
N GLY A 202 -27.82 14.50 17.84
CA GLY A 202 -26.85 14.42 16.76
C GLY A 202 -27.24 13.38 15.72
N ASP A 203 -26.37 13.23 14.73
CA ASP A 203 -26.51 12.21 13.67
C ASP A 203 -25.13 11.62 13.36
N ALA A 204 -24.99 10.31 13.53
CA ALA A 204 -23.76 9.59 13.27
C ALA A 204 -23.42 9.59 11.78
N GLU A 205 -24.41 9.46 10.87
CA GLU A 205 -24.17 9.37 9.44
C GLU A 205 -23.58 10.65 8.86
N THR A 206 -24.07 11.80 9.32
CA THR A 206 -23.60 13.13 8.88
C THR A 206 -22.49 13.70 9.78
N LEU A 207 -22.04 12.95 10.78
CA LEU A 207 -21.01 13.34 11.75
C LEU A 207 -21.39 14.63 12.51
N VAL A 208 -22.66 14.77 12.88
CA VAL A 208 -23.19 15.86 13.71
C VAL A 208 -23.25 15.38 15.17
N ALA A 209 -22.50 16.06 16.05
CA ALA A 209 -22.48 15.73 17.47
C ALA A 209 -23.81 16.09 18.13
N PRO A 210 -24.27 15.32 19.14
CA PRO A 210 -25.38 15.74 19.98
C PRO A 210 -25.00 16.99 20.79
N LYS A 211 -25.99 17.83 21.10
CA LYS A 211 -25.81 19.06 21.87
C LYS A 211 -26.53 18.97 23.21
N TYR A 212 -25.76 19.18 24.23
CA TYR A 212 -26.23 19.15 25.63
C TYR A 212 -26.17 20.53 26.26
N GLN A 213 -27.05 20.77 27.23
CA GLN A 213 -27.01 21.99 28.04
C GLN A 213 -25.65 22.13 28.73
N PRO A 214 -25.03 23.32 28.68
CA PRO A 214 -23.73 23.54 29.29
C PRO A 214 -23.80 23.37 30.82
N HIS A 215 -22.70 22.86 31.39
CA HIS A 215 -22.58 22.74 32.85
C HIS A 215 -22.89 24.06 33.55
N ALA A 216 -23.73 24.01 34.59
CA ALA A 216 -24.06 25.14 35.42
C ALA A 216 -23.77 24.83 36.89
N MET A 217 -23.22 25.80 37.60
CA MET A 217 -23.06 25.70 39.07
C MET A 217 -24.41 25.90 39.75
N GLY A 218 -24.91 24.83 40.39
CA GLY A 218 -26.18 24.87 41.11
C GLY A 218 -26.65 23.49 41.58
N ALA A 219 -27.60 23.45 42.50
CA ALA A 219 -28.10 22.20 43.08
C ALA A 219 -28.86 21.31 42.09
N LYS A 220 -29.32 21.86 40.95
CA LYS A 220 -30.12 21.13 39.93
C LYS A 220 -29.37 20.80 38.65
N GLY A 221 -28.09 21.22 38.53
CA GLY A 221 -27.29 21.02 37.31
C GLY A 221 -27.63 22.01 36.20
N PRO A 222 -27.27 21.73 34.92
CA PRO A 222 -26.65 20.46 34.41
C PRO A 222 -25.26 20.15 34.98
N PHE A 223 -25.03 18.88 35.27
CA PHE A 223 -23.76 18.36 35.79
C PHE A 223 -22.95 17.69 34.67
N THR A 224 -21.63 17.86 34.71
CA THR A 224 -20.76 17.16 33.78
C THR A 224 -20.76 15.65 34.02
N ASN A 225 -20.56 14.87 32.93
CA ASN A 225 -20.31 13.46 33.08
C ASN A 225 -18.96 13.22 33.78
N THR A 226 -19.01 12.70 35.01
CA THR A 226 -17.80 12.43 35.80
C THR A 226 -17.00 11.22 35.27
N ALA A 227 -17.60 10.40 34.42
CA ALA A 227 -16.96 9.27 33.77
C ALA A 227 -16.29 9.64 32.42
N ALA A 228 -16.48 10.89 31.96
CA ALA A 228 -15.81 11.38 30.72
C ALA A 228 -14.28 11.29 30.86
N ARG A 229 -13.64 10.83 29.79
CA ARG A 229 -12.21 10.48 29.79
C ARG A 229 -11.30 11.58 29.17
N GLY A 230 -11.87 12.68 28.68
CA GLY A 230 -11.13 13.80 28.12
C GLY A 230 -10.61 13.56 26.69
N ILE A 231 -11.24 12.69 25.93
CA ILE A 231 -10.84 12.30 24.57
C ILE A 231 -11.38 13.19 23.44
N ARG A 232 -11.84 14.41 23.74
CA ARG A 232 -12.40 15.33 22.74
C ARG A 232 -11.45 15.66 21.60
N ARG A 233 -10.15 15.84 21.89
CA ARG A 233 -9.15 16.14 20.85
C ARG A 233 -8.95 14.97 19.88
N PRO A 234 -8.72 13.73 20.31
CA PRO A 234 -8.75 12.55 19.44
C PRO A 234 -10.02 12.42 18.60
N LEU A 235 -11.20 12.64 19.20
CA LEU A 235 -12.48 12.57 18.48
C LEU A 235 -12.63 13.65 17.39
N ASN A 236 -12.15 14.86 17.66
CA ASN A 236 -12.13 15.92 16.64
C ASN A 236 -11.20 15.56 15.48
N LEU A 237 -10.07 14.90 15.74
CA LEU A 237 -9.16 14.45 14.70
C LEU A 237 -9.79 13.30 13.90
N LEU A 238 -10.40 12.32 14.55
CA LEU A 238 -11.16 11.25 13.89
C LEU A 238 -12.22 11.84 12.94
N ARG A 239 -13.03 12.79 13.42
CA ARG A 239 -14.03 13.47 12.57
C ARG A 239 -13.38 14.16 11.37
N SER A 240 -12.28 14.87 11.58
CA SER A 240 -11.54 15.54 10.49
C SER A 240 -11.01 14.53 9.45
N ARG A 241 -10.53 13.36 9.90
CA ARG A 241 -10.08 12.29 8.99
C ARG A 241 -11.23 11.70 8.18
N LEU A 242 -12.38 11.46 8.81
CA LEU A 242 -13.59 10.97 8.13
C LEU A 242 -14.16 11.96 7.10
N LEU A 243 -13.88 13.25 7.22
CA LEU A 243 -14.28 14.28 6.26
C LEU A 243 -13.24 14.57 5.18
N ASP A 244 -12.04 14.01 5.30
CA ASP A 244 -10.92 14.29 4.40
C ASP A 244 -10.85 13.23 3.29
N ARG A 245 -11.25 13.60 2.08
CA ARG A 245 -11.33 12.73 0.91
C ARG A 245 -10.01 12.05 0.52
N ARG A 246 -8.88 12.58 0.96
CA ARG A 246 -7.57 11.96 0.71
C ARG A 246 -7.45 10.56 1.33
N TYR A 247 -8.35 10.23 2.26
CA TYR A 247 -8.36 8.95 2.97
C TYR A 247 -9.55 8.05 2.60
N ASP A 248 -10.33 8.43 1.56
CA ASP A 248 -11.52 7.67 1.14
C ASP A 248 -11.19 6.22 0.82
N PHE A 249 -10.03 5.94 0.21
CA PHE A 249 -9.59 4.58 -0.10
C PHE A 249 -9.47 3.68 1.14
N LEU A 250 -9.35 4.24 2.34
CA LEU A 250 -9.19 3.56 3.61
C LEU A 250 -10.43 3.70 4.51
N LEU A 251 -10.93 4.93 4.69
CA LEU A 251 -12.01 5.24 5.64
C LEU A 251 -13.40 5.11 5.03
N HIS A 252 -13.52 5.22 3.70
CA HIS A 252 -14.74 5.02 2.92
C HIS A 252 -14.49 3.98 1.81
N PRO A 253 -14.18 2.72 2.17
CA PRO A 253 -13.68 1.71 1.22
C PRO A 253 -14.82 1.10 0.35
N GLY A 254 -15.72 1.91 -0.17
CA GLY A 254 -16.76 1.50 -1.12
C GLY A 254 -17.66 0.36 -0.60
N ASP A 255 -17.68 -0.78 -1.28
CA ASP A 255 -18.52 -1.92 -0.88
C ASP A 255 -18.06 -2.60 0.45
N TRP A 256 -16.88 -2.28 0.92
CA TRP A 256 -16.35 -2.71 2.23
C TRP A 256 -16.60 -1.70 3.35
N GLU A 257 -17.27 -0.53 3.06
CA GLU A 257 -17.62 0.43 4.09
C GLU A 257 -18.80 -0.09 4.92
N PRO A 258 -18.63 -0.22 6.25
CA PRO A 258 -19.72 -0.65 7.13
C PRO A 258 -20.77 0.44 7.28
N ASP A 259 -22.05 0.04 7.28
CA ASP A 259 -23.13 0.90 7.76
C ASP A 259 -23.02 1.12 9.28
N LEU A 260 -23.91 1.93 9.87
CA LEU A 260 -23.89 2.21 11.32
C LEU A 260 -24.05 0.95 12.20
N LYS A 261 -24.55 -0.15 11.63
CA LYS A 261 -24.73 -1.45 12.31
C LYS A 261 -23.55 -2.40 12.11
N GLY A 262 -22.54 -2.00 11.34
CA GLY A 262 -21.39 -2.85 11.02
C GLY A 262 -21.64 -3.84 9.85
N THR A 263 -22.69 -3.64 9.04
CA THR A 263 -22.94 -4.48 7.86
C THR A 263 -22.20 -3.93 6.64
N VAL A 264 -21.59 -4.80 5.85
CA VAL A 264 -20.88 -4.46 4.61
C VAL A 264 -21.52 -5.18 3.41
N LYS A 265 -21.36 -4.65 2.22
CA LYS A 265 -21.79 -5.29 0.97
C LYS A 265 -20.82 -6.38 0.51
N SER A 266 -19.52 -6.18 0.73
CA SER A 266 -18.45 -7.12 0.39
C SER A 266 -17.54 -7.38 1.59
N ASP A 267 -17.04 -8.62 1.75
CA ASP A 267 -16.11 -9.00 2.81
C ASP A 267 -14.68 -9.22 2.27
N LEU A 268 -13.75 -9.63 3.12
CA LEU A 268 -12.33 -9.85 2.79
C LEU A 268 -12.12 -10.94 1.73
N ASP A 269 -13.02 -11.92 1.60
CA ASP A 269 -12.97 -12.91 0.53
C ASP A 269 -12.98 -12.23 -0.85
N LYS A 270 -13.86 -11.24 -1.06
CA LYS A 270 -13.95 -10.49 -2.32
C LYS A 270 -12.76 -9.56 -2.54
N LEU A 271 -12.20 -9.01 -1.46
CA LEU A 271 -10.96 -8.22 -1.55
C LEU A 271 -9.79 -9.08 -2.03
N LEU A 272 -9.58 -10.24 -1.38
CA LEU A 272 -8.51 -11.18 -1.72
C LEU A 272 -8.71 -11.81 -3.09
N GLU A 273 -9.94 -12.15 -3.48
CA GLU A 273 -10.28 -12.59 -4.83
C GLU A 273 -9.90 -11.52 -5.87
N GLY A 274 -10.21 -10.25 -5.58
CA GLY A 274 -9.83 -9.12 -6.43
C GLY A 274 -8.32 -8.93 -6.58
N TRP A 275 -7.55 -9.12 -5.51
CA TRP A 275 -6.10 -8.91 -5.54
C TRP A 275 -5.30 -10.15 -5.97
N LEU A 276 -5.78 -11.36 -5.66
CA LEU A 276 -5.01 -12.60 -5.79
C LEU A 276 -5.70 -13.68 -6.63
N GLY A 277 -6.97 -13.54 -6.96
CA GLY A 277 -7.80 -14.60 -7.51
C GLY A 277 -8.27 -14.42 -8.96
N HIS A 278 -7.86 -13.37 -9.66
CA HIS A 278 -8.32 -13.08 -11.04
C HIS A 278 -7.47 -13.77 -12.12
N ASP A 279 -7.92 -13.70 -13.38
CA ASP A 279 -7.30 -14.36 -14.54
C ASP A 279 -5.96 -13.76 -14.99
N LYS A 280 -5.65 -12.54 -14.59
CA LYS A 280 -4.36 -11.89 -14.88
C LYS A 280 -3.31 -12.34 -13.87
N GLN A 281 -2.09 -12.57 -14.34
CA GLN A 281 -0.98 -13.03 -13.50
C GLN A 281 -0.43 -11.95 -12.56
N ILE A 282 -0.65 -10.67 -12.88
CA ILE A 282 -0.13 -9.54 -12.12
C ILE A 282 -1.28 -8.67 -11.61
N THR A 283 -1.23 -8.36 -10.32
CA THR A 283 -1.99 -7.27 -9.71
C THR A 283 -1.05 -6.11 -9.44
N ILE A 284 -1.36 -4.92 -9.95
CA ILE A 284 -0.64 -3.70 -9.62
C ILE A 284 -1.50 -2.87 -8.68
N LEU A 285 -0.97 -2.56 -7.51
CA LEU A 285 -1.53 -1.57 -6.61
C LEU A 285 -0.79 -0.25 -6.86
N ASP A 286 -1.39 0.60 -7.66
CA ASP A 286 -0.88 1.95 -7.98
C ASP A 286 -1.15 2.89 -6.81
N LEU A 287 -0.09 3.19 -6.09
CA LEU A 287 -0.08 4.02 -4.88
C LEU A 287 0.37 5.46 -5.17
N SER A 288 0.54 5.85 -6.42
CA SER A 288 1.07 7.17 -6.81
C SER A 288 0.18 8.34 -6.34
N GLY A 289 -1.12 8.11 -6.17
CA GLY A 289 -2.08 9.09 -5.64
C GLY A 289 -2.16 9.15 -4.11
N VAL A 290 -1.45 8.27 -3.38
CA VAL A 290 -1.53 8.18 -1.93
C VAL A 290 -0.63 9.22 -1.26
N PRO A 291 -1.15 10.01 -0.28
CA PRO A 291 -0.34 10.96 0.47
C PRO A 291 0.82 10.28 1.21
N SER A 292 2.02 10.87 1.15
CA SER A 292 3.23 10.28 1.73
C SER A 292 3.12 9.95 3.23
N GLY A 293 2.38 10.77 4.00
CA GLY A 293 2.16 10.54 5.42
C GLY A 293 1.33 9.28 5.77
N VAL A 294 0.66 8.68 4.77
CA VAL A 294 -0.18 7.48 4.94
C VAL A 294 0.43 6.26 4.26
N LEU A 295 1.28 6.51 3.26
CA LEU A 295 1.79 5.47 2.35
C LEU A 295 2.40 4.26 3.09
N THR A 296 3.26 4.51 4.08
CA THR A 296 3.93 3.43 4.84
C THR A 296 2.95 2.56 5.61
N ARG A 297 1.94 3.18 6.24
CA ARG A 297 0.89 2.46 6.98
C ARG A 297 0.01 1.65 6.03
N LEU A 298 -0.41 2.25 4.92
CA LEU A 298 -1.20 1.57 3.90
C LEU A 298 -0.48 0.34 3.35
N ILE A 299 0.81 0.47 3.01
CA ILE A 299 1.63 -0.66 2.54
C ILE A 299 1.71 -1.73 3.63
N GLY A 300 1.95 -1.36 4.89
CA GLY A 300 1.95 -2.29 6.01
C GLY A 300 0.65 -3.06 6.13
N SER A 301 -0.47 -2.37 6.06
CA SER A 301 -1.81 -2.98 6.13
C SER A 301 -2.09 -3.92 4.96
N ILE A 302 -1.76 -3.53 3.73
CA ILE A 302 -1.91 -4.38 2.55
C ILE A 302 -1.08 -5.66 2.70
N LEU A 303 0.20 -5.51 3.02
CA LEU A 303 1.11 -6.65 3.18
C LEU A 303 0.66 -7.58 4.31
N ARG A 304 0.13 -7.02 5.40
CA ARG A 304 -0.39 -7.82 6.50
C ARG A 304 -1.64 -8.59 6.10
N ILE A 305 -2.64 -7.95 5.49
CA ILE A 305 -3.86 -8.63 5.02
C ILE A 305 -3.48 -9.81 4.12
N VAL A 306 -2.57 -9.60 3.17
CA VAL A 306 -2.12 -10.64 2.25
C VAL A 306 -1.35 -11.74 2.98
N TYR A 307 -0.42 -11.37 3.86
CA TYR A 307 0.39 -12.34 4.61
C TYR A 307 -0.47 -13.20 5.56
N GLU A 308 -1.36 -12.58 6.35
CA GLU A 308 -2.27 -13.29 7.25
C GLU A 308 -3.20 -14.24 6.48
N ALA A 309 -3.75 -13.80 5.35
CA ALA A 309 -4.57 -14.64 4.51
C ALA A 309 -3.82 -15.91 4.04
N LEU A 310 -2.56 -15.77 3.60
CA LEU A 310 -1.75 -16.89 3.13
C LEU A 310 -1.18 -17.74 4.28
N PHE A 311 -0.92 -17.13 5.43
CA PHE A 311 -0.51 -17.85 6.65
C PHE A 311 -1.59 -18.83 7.12
N TRP A 312 -2.84 -18.34 7.26
CA TRP A 312 -3.96 -19.17 7.75
C TRP A 312 -4.53 -20.13 6.70
N SER A 313 -4.24 -19.88 5.41
CA SER A 313 -4.69 -20.75 4.31
C SER A 313 -3.63 -21.74 3.82
N ARG A 314 -2.54 -21.92 4.55
CA ARG A 314 -1.37 -22.71 4.12
C ARG A 314 -1.73 -24.07 3.49
N GLU A 315 -2.68 -24.79 4.07
CA GLU A 315 -3.08 -26.15 3.64
C GLU A 315 -4.31 -26.14 2.71
N LYS A 316 -4.74 -24.95 2.24
CA LYS A 316 -5.88 -24.82 1.33
C LYS A 316 -5.41 -24.72 -0.11
N SER A 317 -6.28 -25.07 -1.06
CA SER A 317 -6.02 -24.97 -2.50
C SER A 317 -5.71 -23.53 -2.97
N GLU A 318 -6.26 -22.53 -2.27
CA GLU A 318 -6.01 -21.11 -2.53
C GLU A 318 -4.76 -20.57 -1.82
N GLY A 319 -4.19 -21.39 -0.92
CA GLY A 319 -3.03 -21.02 -0.10
C GLY A 319 -1.75 -20.85 -0.89
N GLY A 320 -0.76 -20.22 -0.26
CA GLY A 320 0.50 -19.90 -0.95
C GLY A 320 1.37 -21.13 -1.25
N VAL A 321 1.20 -22.26 -0.54
CA VAL A 321 1.97 -23.48 -0.84
C VAL A 321 1.55 -24.05 -2.20
N GLU A 322 0.24 -24.11 -2.48
CA GLU A 322 -0.30 -24.59 -3.77
C GLU A 322 -0.22 -23.50 -4.86
N ARG A 323 -0.32 -22.23 -4.47
CA ARG A 323 -0.30 -21.09 -5.38
C ARG A 323 0.65 -20.00 -4.84
N PRO A 324 1.97 -20.15 -5.04
CA PRO A 324 2.95 -19.18 -4.56
C PRO A 324 2.68 -17.75 -5.04
N LEU A 325 2.94 -16.78 -4.15
CA LEU A 325 2.79 -15.36 -4.42
C LEU A 325 4.16 -14.67 -4.40
N LEU A 326 4.47 -13.93 -5.46
CA LEU A 326 5.58 -12.98 -5.48
C LEU A 326 5.07 -11.58 -5.19
N VAL A 327 5.55 -10.97 -4.09
CA VAL A 327 5.28 -9.57 -3.77
C VAL A 327 6.44 -8.71 -4.26
N VAL A 328 6.19 -7.82 -5.22
CA VAL A 328 7.17 -6.88 -5.76
C VAL A 328 7.00 -5.55 -5.04
N MET A 329 8.03 -5.09 -4.36
CA MET A 329 8.06 -3.90 -3.52
C MET A 329 8.94 -2.81 -4.14
N GLU A 330 8.32 -1.88 -4.88
CA GLU A 330 9.01 -0.78 -5.56
C GLU A 330 9.39 0.31 -4.57
N GLU A 331 10.58 0.91 -4.77
CA GLU A 331 11.19 1.95 -3.89
C GLU A 331 11.11 1.60 -2.39
N ALA A 332 11.45 0.35 -2.08
CA ALA A 332 11.30 -0.25 -0.76
C ALA A 332 11.96 0.55 0.38
N HIS A 333 13.04 1.30 0.10
CA HIS A 333 13.70 2.17 1.08
C HIS A 333 12.75 3.23 1.69
N ARG A 334 11.64 3.59 1.02
CA ARG A 334 10.69 4.59 1.52
C ARG A 334 9.84 4.09 2.71
N TYR A 335 9.72 2.78 2.88
CA TYR A 335 8.88 2.18 3.91
C TYR A 335 9.52 1.01 4.66
N LEU A 336 10.71 0.58 4.26
CA LEU A 336 11.51 -0.45 4.93
C LEU A 336 12.80 0.11 5.52
N GLY A 337 12.79 1.35 6.01
CA GLY A 337 13.97 1.97 6.64
C GLY A 337 14.40 1.28 7.95
N PRO A 338 15.67 1.38 8.32
CA PRO A 338 16.22 0.71 9.53
C PRO A 338 15.60 1.21 10.84
N ASP A 339 15.20 2.48 10.89
CA ASP A 339 14.59 3.10 12.08
C ASP A 339 13.05 3.00 12.08
N ALA A 340 12.48 2.40 11.06
CA ALA A 340 11.06 2.27 10.93
C ALA A 340 10.59 1.02 11.71
N GLY A 341 10.27 1.16 12.98
CA GLY A 341 9.38 0.25 13.72
C GLY A 341 7.96 0.31 13.12
N THR A 342 7.86 0.28 11.77
CA THR A 342 6.61 0.35 11.05
C THR A 342 6.09 -1.05 10.81
N VAL A 343 4.79 -1.20 10.78
CA VAL A 343 4.12 -2.46 10.44
C VAL A 343 4.61 -3.02 9.11
N ALA A 344 4.84 -2.16 8.11
CA ALA A 344 5.42 -2.57 6.83
C ALA A 344 6.78 -3.29 7.02
N SER A 345 7.68 -2.71 7.82
CA SER A 345 9.00 -3.31 8.10
C SER A 345 8.87 -4.63 8.85
N GLU A 346 7.98 -4.72 9.83
CA GLU A 346 7.79 -5.94 10.62
C GLU A 346 7.19 -7.08 9.79
N VAL A 347 6.16 -6.79 8.98
CA VAL A 347 5.55 -7.80 8.10
C VAL A 347 6.56 -8.27 7.05
N VAL A 348 7.34 -7.37 6.44
CA VAL A 348 8.34 -7.75 5.45
C VAL A 348 9.48 -8.55 6.08
N LYS A 349 9.94 -8.21 7.30
CA LYS A 349 10.88 -9.03 8.06
C LYS A 349 10.32 -10.44 8.33
N ARG A 350 9.04 -10.56 8.63
CA ARG A 350 8.38 -11.86 8.81
C ARG A 350 8.31 -12.62 7.49
N ILE A 351 7.90 -11.97 6.39
CA ILE A 351 7.95 -12.56 5.05
C ILE A 351 9.37 -13.04 4.72
N ALA A 352 10.38 -12.21 4.93
CA ALA A 352 11.78 -12.53 4.65
C ALA A 352 12.29 -13.76 5.45
N LYS A 353 11.88 -13.91 6.70
CA LYS A 353 12.29 -15.03 7.56
C LYS A 353 11.48 -16.30 7.35
N GLU A 354 10.19 -16.20 7.08
CA GLU A 354 9.25 -17.33 7.14
C GLU A 354 8.40 -17.50 5.89
N GLY A 355 8.33 -16.50 5.00
CA GLY A 355 7.42 -16.45 3.84
C GLY A 355 7.49 -17.68 2.97
N ARG A 356 8.69 -18.28 2.83
CA ARG A 356 8.88 -19.53 2.10
C ARG A 356 7.95 -20.67 2.58
N LYS A 357 7.69 -20.77 3.88
CA LYS A 357 6.83 -21.81 4.45
C LYS A 357 5.36 -21.64 4.06
N TYR A 358 4.99 -20.43 3.68
CA TYR A 358 3.63 -20.02 3.35
C TYR A 358 3.48 -19.66 1.86
N GLY A 359 4.52 -19.95 1.06
CA GLY A 359 4.54 -19.66 -0.37
C GLY A 359 4.52 -18.16 -0.71
N VAL A 360 5.08 -17.31 0.17
CA VAL A 360 5.17 -15.86 -0.07
C VAL A 360 6.62 -15.48 -0.31
N GLY A 361 6.92 -15.01 -1.52
CA GLY A 361 8.22 -14.47 -1.90
C GLY A 361 8.20 -12.94 -1.97
N ALA A 362 9.36 -12.32 -1.75
CA ALA A 362 9.55 -10.89 -1.83
C ALA A 362 10.60 -10.53 -2.88
N MET A 363 10.29 -9.52 -3.71
CA MET A 363 11.26 -8.86 -4.60
C MET A 363 11.40 -7.41 -4.16
N ILE A 364 12.55 -7.09 -3.58
CA ILE A 364 12.86 -5.75 -3.07
C ILE A 364 13.47 -4.92 -4.19
N VAL A 365 12.83 -3.82 -4.57
CA VAL A 365 13.35 -2.90 -5.60
C VAL A 365 13.71 -1.58 -4.93
N SER A 366 14.99 -1.17 -5.03
CA SER A 366 15.43 0.07 -4.37
C SER A 366 16.56 0.77 -5.11
N GLN A 367 16.51 2.11 -5.11
CA GLN A 367 17.62 2.94 -5.56
C GLN A 367 18.61 3.28 -4.43
N ARG A 368 18.23 3.04 -3.17
CA ARG A 368 19.04 3.33 -1.97
C ARG A 368 19.13 2.11 -1.05
N PRO A 369 19.92 1.12 -1.42
CA PRO A 369 20.09 -0.08 -0.60
C PRO A 369 20.52 0.20 0.85
N ALA A 370 21.29 1.26 1.08
CA ALA A 370 21.74 1.65 2.42
C ALA A 370 20.58 2.09 3.34
N GLU A 371 19.48 2.56 2.78
CA GLU A 371 18.28 2.99 3.51
C GLU A 371 17.25 1.84 3.69
N VAL A 372 17.51 0.64 3.17
CA VAL A 372 16.68 -0.55 3.42
C VAL A 372 17.21 -1.29 4.64
N ASP A 373 16.30 -1.82 5.45
CA ASP A 373 16.64 -2.64 6.63
C ASP A 373 17.57 -3.80 6.25
N GLU A 374 18.63 -3.95 7.02
CA GLU A 374 19.68 -4.95 6.76
C GLU A 374 19.15 -6.38 6.85
N THR A 375 18.25 -6.65 7.79
CA THR A 375 17.65 -7.97 7.93
C THR A 375 16.90 -8.38 6.68
N VAL A 376 16.17 -7.45 6.06
CA VAL A 376 15.43 -7.72 4.83
C VAL A 376 16.37 -8.01 3.67
N LEU A 377 17.38 -7.17 3.44
CA LEU A 377 18.34 -7.37 2.35
C LEU A 377 19.19 -8.64 2.51
N SER A 378 19.62 -8.96 3.73
CA SER A 378 20.43 -10.16 4.00
C SER A 378 19.67 -11.48 3.81
N GLN A 379 18.34 -11.44 3.84
CA GLN A 379 17.49 -12.60 3.54
C GLN A 379 17.19 -12.76 2.04
N CYS A 380 17.58 -11.80 1.20
CA CYS A 380 17.47 -11.95 -0.25
C CYS A 380 18.52 -12.94 -0.76
N GLY A 381 18.10 -14.15 -1.11
CA GLY A 381 18.98 -15.18 -1.67
C GLY A 381 19.53 -14.83 -3.04
N THR A 382 18.97 -13.85 -3.74
CA THR A 382 19.44 -13.38 -5.05
C THR A 382 19.49 -11.86 -5.11
N ILE A 383 20.63 -11.32 -5.57
CA ILE A 383 20.82 -9.89 -5.78
C ILE A 383 21.10 -9.62 -7.25
N ILE A 384 20.33 -8.71 -7.83
CA ILE A 384 20.49 -8.16 -9.18
C ILE A 384 20.90 -6.70 -9.00
N ALA A 385 22.20 -6.45 -9.01
CA ALA A 385 22.78 -5.13 -8.78
C ALA A 385 23.12 -4.45 -10.11
N LEU A 386 22.37 -3.38 -10.44
CA LEU A 386 22.67 -2.47 -11.55
C LEU A 386 23.71 -1.42 -11.11
N ARG A 387 23.96 -0.41 -11.94
CA ARG A 387 24.89 0.66 -11.61
C ARG A 387 24.55 1.34 -10.27
N LEU A 388 25.51 1.37 -9.36
CA LEU A 388 25.45 2.06 -8.06
C LEU A 388 26.67 2.99 -7.93
N SER A 389 26.40 4.29 -7.89
CA SER A 389 27.48 5.31 -7.81
C SER A 389 27.84 5.66 -6.36
N ASN A 390 26.85 5.62 -5.44
CA ASN A 390 27.06 5.98 -4.03
C ASN A 390 27.90 4.92 -3.29
N PRO A 391 29.00 5.30 -2.61
CA PRO A 391 29.85 4.36 -1.86
C PRO A 391 29.12 3.64 -0.73
N VAL A 392 28.19 4.33 -0.03
CA VAL A 392 27.43 3.77 1.11
C VAL A 392 26.49 2.68 0.61
N ASP A 393 25.81 2.91 -0.50
CA ASP A 393 24.93 1.92 -1.14
C ASP A 393 25.71 0.70 -1.61
N ARG A 394 26.90 0.91 -2.21
CA ARG A 394 27.78 -0.21 -2.60
C ARG A 394 28.29 -1.02 -1.40
N ALA A 395 28.64 -0.34 -0.31
CA ALA A 395 29.08 -1.02 0.90
C ALA A 395 27.96 -1.90 1.49
N ARG A 396 26.71 -1.42 1.48
CA ARG A 396 25.55 -2.20 1.90
C ARG A 396 25.38 -3.46 1.05
N VAL A 397 25.44 -3.34 -0.27
CA VAL A 397 25.33 -4.49 -1.18
C VAL A 397 26.51 -5.46 -0.99
N LYS A 398 27.73 -4.97 -0.82
CA LYS A 398 28.89 -5.82 -0.52
C LYS A 398 28.72 -6.62 0.76
N GLY A 399 28.18 -6.01 1.81
CA GLY A 399 27.94 -6.64 3.11
C GLY A 399 26.91 -7.78 3.10
N THR A 400 26.10 -7.88 2.06
CA THR A 400 25.12 -8.99 1.91
C THR A 400 25.70 -10.20 1.16
N LEU A 401 26.92 -10.09 0.65
CA LEU A 401 27.55 -11.12 -0.17
C LEU A 401 28.70 -11.81 0.57
N PRO A 402 28.99 -13.07 0.23
CA PRO A 402 30.22 -13.72 0.68
C PRO A 402 31.48 -12.95 0.25
N ASP A 403 32.51 -12.96 1.10
CA ASP A 403 33.76 -12.19 0.91
C ASP A 403 34.44 -12.43 -0.46
N ASN A 404 34.37 -13.65 -0.99
CA ASN A 404 34.95 -14.03 -2.28
C ASN A 404 34.26 -13.36 -3.47
N LEU A 405 33.05 -12.81 -3.30
CA LEU A 405 32.30 -12.12 -4.34
C LEU A 405 32.37 -10.59 -4.21
N ALA A 406 32.91 -10.08 -3.12
CA ALA A 406 32.97 -8.64 -2.84
C ALA A 406 33.70 -7.85 -3.95
N GLY A 407 34.74 -8.44 -4.59
CA GLY A 407 35.47 -7.83 -5.68
C GLY A 407 34.66 -7.59 -6.97
N LEU A 408 33.60 -8.38 -7.21
CA LEU A 408 32.71 -8.14 -8.36
C LEU A 408 31.90 -6.83 -8.20
N MET A 409 31.62 -6.43 -6.97
CA MET A 409 30.85 -5.22 -6.67
C MET A 409 31.66 -3.92 -6.93
N ASP A 410 32.96 -4.01 -7.10
CA ASP A 410 33.79 -2.86 -7.48
C ASP A 410 33.51 -2.41 -8.94
N LEU A 411 32.87 -3.24 -9.74
CA LEU A 411 32.44 -2.91 -11.09
C LEU A 411 31.12 -2.14 -11.12
N LEU A 412 30.34 -2.09 -10.02
CA LEU A 412 29.01 -1.46 -10.01
C LEU A 412 29.00 0.01 -10.49
N PRO A 413 29.99 0.88 -10.16
CA PRO A 413 29.96 2.27 -10.62
C PRO A 413 30.13 2.44 -12.13
N VAL A 414 30.78 1.47 -12.81
CA VAL A 414 31.14 1.55 -14.22
C VAL A 414 30.19 0.74 -15.13
N LEU A 415 29.17 0.09 -14.57
CA LEU A 415 28.18 -0.60 -15.36
C LEU A 415 27.41 0.37 -16.27
N ARG A 416 27.10 -0.07 -17.48
CA ARG A 416 26.24 0.66 -18.40
C ARG A 416 24.78 0.60 -17.93
N THR A 417 23.94 1.51 -18.40
CA THR A 417 22.51 1.42 -18.21
C THR A 417 21.97 0.10 -18.76
N GLY A 418 21.22 -0.65 -17.96
CA GLY A 418 20.71 -1.97 -18.32
C GLY A 418 21.74 -3.11 -18.21
N GLU A 419 22.93 -2.86 -17.64
CA GLU A 419 23.84 -3.93 -17.20
C GLU A 419 23.67 -4.17 -15.70
N ALA A 420 23.73 -5.44 -15.32
CA ALA A 420 23.64 -5.88 -13.92
C ALA A 420 24.70 -6.93 -13.58
N ILE A 421 25.09 -6.96 -12.33
CA ILE A 421 25.79 -8.10 -11.73
C ILE A 421 24.75 -8.89 -10.96
N ILE A 422 24.60 -10.17 -11.29
CA ILE A 422 23.62 -11.07 -10.66
C ILE A 422 24.40 -12.09 -9.84
N THR A 423 24.00 -12.25 -8.59
CA THR A 423 24.61 -13.18 -7.64
C THR A 423 23.53 -13.83 -6.78
N GLY A 424 23.83 -15.00 -6.23
CA GLY A 424 22.94 -15.71 -5.32
C GLY A 424 22.31 -16.96 -5.91
N GLU A 425 21.32 -17.50 -5.21
CA GLU A 425 20.79 -18.86 -5.44
C GLU A 425 20.07 -19.03 -6.78
N ALA A 426 19.48 -17.96 -7.35
CA ALA A 426 18.81 -18.05 -8.63
C ALA A 426 19.80 -18.12 -9.82
N ALA A 427 21.04 -17.63 -9.64
CA ALA A 427 22.09 -17.71 -10.66
C ALA A 427 23.04 -18.87 -10.34
N ARG A 428 23.32 -19.74 -11.30
CA ARG A 428 24.26 -20.87 -11.11
C ARG A 428 25.66 -20.40 -10.70
N LEU A 429 26.12 -19.31 -11.28
CA LEU A 429 27.35 -18.62 -10.92
C LEU A 429 27.12 -17.10 -11.01
N PRO A 430 27.88 -16.30 -10.25
CA PRO A 430 27.86 -14.85 -10.41
C PRO A 430 28.13 -14.44 -11.85
N VAL A 431 27.31 -13.52 -12.37
CA VAL A 431 27.33 -13.16 -13.78
C VAL A 431 27.13 -11.67 -14.00
N ARG A 432 27.88 -11.08 -14.93
CA ARG A 432 27.57 -9.76 -15.51
C ARG A 432 26.68 -9.95 -16.71
N CYS A 433 25.49 -9.42 -16.64
CA CYS A 433 24.41 -9.61 -17.60
C CYS A 433 23.98 -8.26 -18.19
N ARG A 434 23.66 -8.24 -19.48
CA ARG A 434 22.93 -7.17 -20.12
C ARG A 434 21.46 -7.55 -20.18
N ILE A 435 20.61 -6.79 -19.51
CA ILE A 435 19.18 -7.05 -19.40
C ILE A 435 18.50 -6.91 -20.76
N THR A 436 17.66 -7.87 -21.12
CA THR A 436 16.85 -7.79 -22.33
C THR A 436 15.77 -6.72 -22.17
N LEU A 437 15.71 -5.78 -23.11
CA LEU A 437 14.70 -4.73 -23.09
C LEU A 437 13.35 -5.29 -23.54
N PRO A 438 12.25 -4.98 -22.86
CA PRO A 438 10.91 -5.21 -23.39
C PRO A 438 10.70 -4.42 -24.67
N CYS A 439 9.73 -4.80 -25.49
CA CYS A 439 9.39 -4.00 -26.67
C CYS A 439 8.96 -2.58 -26.25
N GLN A 440 9.10 -1.61 -27.15
CA GLN A 440 8.95 -0.18 -26.84
C GLN A 440 7.61 0.19 -26.17
N LYS A 441 6.52 -0.51 -26.52
CA LYS A 441 5.19 -0.30 -25.91
C LYS A 441 5.11 -0.75 -24.43
N HIS A 442 5.99 -1.67 -24.02
CA HIS A 442 6.04 -2.27 -22.69
C HIS A 442 7.20 -1.74 -21.83
N LEU A 443 7.78 -0.62 -22.21
CA LEU A 443 8.75 0.08 -21.36
C LEU A 443 8.00 0.82 -20.24
N PRO A 444 8.48 0.73 -18.99
CA PRO A 444 8.01 1.58 -17.90
C PRO A 444 8.15 3.06 -18.29
N ARG A 445 7.20 3.86 -17.89
CA ARG A 445 7.21 5.30 -18.16
C ARG A 445 7.28 6.05 -16.85
N SER A 446 8.36 6.81 -16.66
CA SER A 446 8.33 7.91 -15.71
C SER A 446 7.41 9.00 -16.30
N ASN A 447 6.50 9.51 -15.47
CA ASN A 447 5.64 10.63 -15.86
C ASN A 447 6.40 11.98 -15.84
N ASP A 448 7.70 11.95 -16.10
CA ASP A 448 8.52 13.16 -16.12
C ASP A 448 8.06 14.13 -17.22
N PRO A 449 7.87 15.40 -16.91
CA PRO A 449 7.45 16.39 -17.88
C PRO A 449 8.54 16.59 -18.93
N LYS A 450 8.15 16.61 -20.21
CA LYS A 450 9.04 16.95 -21.31
C LYS A 450 9.29 18.46 -21.33
N VAL A 451 10.17 18.94 -20.46
CA VAL A 451 10.43 20.35 -20.19
C VAL A 451 10.69 21.14 -21.47
N THR A 452 11.56 20.66 -22.35
CA THR A 452 11.88 21.32 -23.63
C THR A 452 10.63 21.56 -24.48
N GLN A 453 9.75 20.57 -24.57
CA GLN A 453 8.49 20.71 -25.33
C GLN A 453 7.49 21.61 -24.61
N ALA A 454 7.37 21.48 -23.29
CA ALA A 454 6.44 22.28 -22.51
C ALA A 454 6.81 23.78 -22.50
N TRP A 455 8.09 24.10 -22.52
CA TRP A 455 8.60 25.48 -22.50
C TRP A 455 8.82 26.07 -23.89
N ALA A 456 8.70 25.30 -24.97
CA ALA A 456 8.89 25.76 -26.34
C ALA A 456 7.85 26.80 -26.80
N SER A 457 6.67 26.83 -26.19
CA SER A 457 5.59 27.78 -26.50
C SER A 457 5.22 28.65 -25.30
N ARG A 458 5.04 29.97 -25.52
CA ARG A 458 4.39 30.85 -24.53
C ARG A 458 2.91 30.42 -24.48
N ARG A 459 2.45 29.96 -23.34
CA ARG A 459 1.02 29.78 -23.07
C ARG A 459 0.48 31.07 -22.49
N SER A 460 -0.71 31.51 -22.95
CA SER A 460 -1.48 32.53 -22.27
C SER A 460 -1.75 32.09 -20.83
N ALA A 461 -1.71 33.00 -19.89
CA ALA A 461 -2.08 32.75 -18.50
C ALA A 461 -3.58 32.35 -18.48
N GLU A 462 -3.86 31.07 -18.53
CA GLU A 462 -5.19 30.56 -18.15
C GLU A 462 -5.33 30.74 -16.63
N GLY A 463 -6.53 31.14 -16.18
CA GLY A 463 -6.78 31.31 -14.74
C GLY A 463 -6.54 30.00 -13.99
N TYR A 464 -6.04 30.10 -12.76
CA TYR A 464 -5.78 28.96 -11.89
C TYR A 464 -7.04 28.42 -11.17
N ASP A 465 -8.25 28.86 -11.58
CA ASP A 465 -9.51 28.48 -10.94
C ASP A 465 -9.71 26.97 -10.87
N ARG A 466 -9.40 26.27 -11.98
CA ARG A 466 -9.47 24.80 -12.03
C ARG A 466 -8.45 24.13 -11.11
N VAL A 467 -7.25 24.71 -11.02
CA VAL A 467 -6.19 24.21 -10.12
C VAL A 467 -6.63 24.34 -8.66
N VAL A 468 -7.17 25.52 -8.31
CA VAL A 468 -7.69 25.78 -6.96
C VAL A 468 -8.90 24.90 -6.64
N ALA A 469 -9.79 24.67 -7.60
CA ALA A 469 -10.94 23.79 -7.43
C ALA A 469 -10.47 22.33 -7.18
N SER A 470 -9.54 21.81 -7.98
CA SER A 470 -8.96 20.48 -7.78
C SER A 470 -8.26 20.39 -6.42
N TRP A 471 -7.51 21.42 -6.01
CA TRP A 471 -6.86 21.44 -4.71
C TRP A 471 -7.87 21.45 -3.54
N ARG A 472 -8.93 22.27 -3.64
CA ARG A 472 -9.98 22.32 -2.60
C ARG A 472 -10.80 21.06 -2.50
N SER A 473 -11.11 20.44 -3.63
CA SER A 473 -11.84 19.16 -3.69
C SER A 473 -10.95 17.95 -3.39
N GLN A 474 -9.61 18.13 -3.40
CA GLN A 474 -8.61 17.07 -3.26
C GLN A 474 -8.78 15.94 -4.30
N GLN A 475 -9.26 16.30 -5.49
CA GLN A 475 -9.47 15.41 -6.62
C GLN A 475 -8.79 15.97 -7.87
N THR A 476 -8.06 15.13 -8.59
CA THR A 476 -7.35 15.51 -9.83
C THR A 476 -8.30 15.90 -10.97
N ASN A 477 -9.53 15.39 -10.97
CA ASN A 477 -10.54 15.57 -12.02
C ASN A 477 -11.78 16.35 -11.55
N ALA A 478 -11.62 17.31 -10.64
CA ALA A 478 -12.73 18.13 -10.17
C ALA A 478 -13.35 18.92 -11.34
N VAL A 479 -14.59 18.60 -11.67
CA VAL A 479 -15.40 19.41 -12.61
C VAL A 479 -15.78 20.70 -11.90
N VAL A 480 -15.31 21.82 -12.40
CA VAL A 480 -15.73 23.16 -11.91
C VAL A 480 -17.18 23.37 -12.34
N GLN A 481 -18.14 23.05 -11.49
CA GLN A 481 -19.46 23.64 -11.61
C GLN A 481 -19.32 25.14 -11.31
N LYS A 482 -19.56 25.97 -12.34
CA LYS A 482 -19.77 27.40 -12.12
C LYS A 482 -20.96 27.55 -11.19
N LEU A 483 -20.70 27.86 -9.94
CA LEU A 483 -21.71 28.47 -9.07
C LEU A 483 -22.05 29.83 -9.70
N GLU A 484 -23.15 29.89 -10.43
CA GLU A 484 -23.79 31.18 -10.74
C GLU A 484 -24.24 31.78 -9.40
N ILE A 485 -23.44 32.69 -8.89
CA ILE A 485 -23.84 33.55 -7.79
C ILE A 485 -24.89 34.50 -8.41
N THR A 486 -26.14 34.14 -8.25
CA THR A 486 -27.26 35.07 -8.47
C THR A 486 -27.07 36.19 -7.45
N ARG A 487 -26.44 37.28 -7.84
CA ARG A 487 -26.51 38.52 -7.09
C ARG A 487 -27.99 38.95 -7.14
N SER A 488 -28.63 38.91 -5.99
CA SER A 488 -29.91 39.59 -5.80
C SER A 488 -29.68 41.08 -6.13
N PRO A 489 -30.57 41.71 -6.92
CA PRO A 489 -30.48 43.15 -7.12
C PRO A 489 -30.60 43.84 -5.76
N ILE A 490 -29.67 44.72 -5.47
CA ILE A 490 -29.80 45.68 -4.37
C ILE A 490 -30.97 46.58 -4.83
N GLU A 491 -32.08 46.55 -4.14
CA GLU A 491 -33.13 47.52 -4.29
C GLU A 491 -32.56 48.88 -3.84
N ASP A 492 -32.37 49.78 -4.81
CA ASP A 492 -32.11 51.18 -4.54
C ASP A 492 -33.33 51.78 -3.85
N GLU A 493 -33.20 52.11 -2.57
CA GLU A 493 -34.20 52.98 -1.91
C GLU A 493 -34.22 54.37 -2.60
N PRO A 494 -35.39 54.93 -2.90
CA PRO A 494 -35.47 56.28 -3.47
C PRO A 494 -35.16 57.33 -2.41
N GLU A 495 -34.18 58.19 -2.70
CA GLU A 495 -33.96 59.44 -1.95
C GLU A 495 -35.23 60.28 -1.94
N GLU A 496 -35.82 60.47 -0.78
CA GLU A 496 -36.85 61.49 -0.57
C GLU A 496 -36.18 62.88 -0.52
N SER A 497 -36.66 63.75 -1.40
CA SER A 497 -36.38 65.17 -1.50
C SER A 497 -37.07 66.04 -0.45
#